data_cb32a3906adf3ee87bb54b4be0a5e72e
#
_entry.id   cb32a3906adf3ee87bb54b4be0a5e72e
#
_cell.length_a   1.000
_cell.length_b   1.000
_cell.length_c   1.000
_cell.angle_alpha   90.00
_cell.angle_beta   90.00
_cell.angle_gamma   90.00
#
_symmetry.space_group_name_H-M   'P 1'
#
loop_
_entity.id
_entity.type
_entity.pdbx_description
1 polymer ?
#
loop_
_entity_poly.entity_id
_entity_poly.type
_entity_poly.pdbx_seq_one_letter_code
_entity_poly.pdbx_strand_id
1 'polypeptide(L)'
;MSLQKHAFSIIGAYLVAFIANLLIFQILPVGRLSLGIVTLISMVALIIAILSERNLVIANAIEAPGVLAPQQRVFWGVMGIAGVLAAQLVGSWLETILFKMPQTSSQIHQQLSSMTTNPWYFLTIGLALPILEELAFRKDLFGNLVNVTGIFGGALIASLLFAVTQPGGHWLSATLVGLVLAYDYRHTGAISTPIIAHVGALWMVWLYYIAHAL
;
A
#
# COMPACT_ATOMS: atom_id res chain seq x y z
N MET A 1 -18.25 5.56 15.10
CA MET A 1 -18.63 5.67 13.69
C MET A 1 -19.12 4.31 13.22
N SER A 2 -20.09 4.20 12.30
CA SER A 2 -20.49 2.88 11.74
C SER A 2 -19.41 2.37 10.77
N LEU A 3 -19.30 1.04 10.61
CA LEU A 3 -18.36 0.41 9.67
C LEU A 3 -18.48 0.97 8.25
N GLN A 4 -19.70 1.20 7.77
CA GLN A 4 -19.94 1.76 6.44
C GLN A 4 -19.39 3.20 6.31
N LYS A 5 -19.66 4.08 7.27
CA LYS A 5 -19.14 5.45 7.26
C LYS A 5 -17.62 5.47 7.35
N HIS A 6 -17.03 4.55 8.12
CA HIS A 6 -15.59 4.38 8.22
C HIS A 6 -14.99 3.98 6.86
N ALA A 7 -15.51 2.92 6.25
CA ALA A 7 -15.04 2.44 4.94
C ALA A 7 -15.17 3.54 3.87
N PHE A 8 -16.29 4.27 3.81
CA PHE A 8 -16.43 5.41 2.89
C PHE A 8 -15.40 6.52 3.14
N SER A 9 -15.07 6.80 4.41
CA SER A 9 -14.09 7.84 4.75
C SER A 9 -12.67 7.43 4.32
N ILE A 10 -12.26 6.19 4.60
CA ILE A 10 -10.91 5.70 4.27
C ILE A 10 -10.76 5.48 2.76
N ILE A 11 -11.71 4.78 2.13
CA ILE A 11 -11.67 4.54 0.68
C ILE A 11 -11.75 5.88 -0.06
N GLY A 12 -12.59 6.82 0.40
CA GLY A 12 -12.68 8.16 -0.16
C GLY A 12 -11.37 8.94 -0.03
N ALA A 13 -10.73 8.91 1.13
CA ALA A 13 -9.42 9.55 1.35
C ALA A 13 -8.33 8.93 0.44
N TYR A 14 -8.30 7.60 0.33
CA TYR A 14 -7.39 6.91 -0.58
C TYR A 14 -7.64 7.32 -2.05
N LEU A 15 -8.90 7.29 -2.51
CA LEU A 15 -9.25 7.64 -3.89
C LEU A 15 -8.89 9.10 -4.20
N VAL A 16 -9.11 10.04 -3.28
CA VAL A 16 -8.72 11.44 -3.47
C VAL A 16 -7.21 11.56 -3.64
N ALA A 17 -6.41 10.90 -2.78
CA ALA A 17 -4.96 10.92 -2.91
C ALA A 17 -4.49 10.25 -4.20
N PHE A 18 -5.06 9.10 -4.56
CA PHE A 18 -4.73 8.34 -5.77
C PHE A 18 -5.07 9.12 -7.05
N ILE A 19 -6.30 9.64 -7.15
CA ILE A 19 -6.75 10.43 -8.31
C ILE A 19 -5.95 11.73 -8.42
N ALA A 20 -5.62 12.40 -7.31
CA ALA A 20 -4.80 13.58 -7.32
C ALA A 20 -3.41 13.29 -7.91
N ASN A 21 -2.79 12.15 -7.54
CA ASN A 21 -1.53 11.71 -8.15
C ASN A 21 -1.66 11.50 -9.67
N LEU A 22 -2.76 10.91 -10.13
CA LEU A 22 -2.96 10.70 -11.56
C LEU A 22 -3.21 12.00 -12.33
N LEU A 23 -4.13 12.84 -11.85
CA LEU A 23 -4.61 14.00 -12.60
C LEU A 23 -3.63 15.18 -12.57
N ILE A 24 -2.96 15.44 -11.45
CA ILE A 24 -2.05 16.58 -11.33
C ILE A 24 -0.91 16.47 -12.33
N PHE A 25 -0.35 15.28 -12.54
CA PHE A 25 0.73 15.07 -13.51
C PHE A 25 0.25 15.04 -14.98
N GLN A 26 -1.06 14.98 -15.22
CA GLN A 26 -1.63 15.19 -16.56
C GLN A 26 -1.80 16.69 -16.89
N ILE A 27 -2.00 17.52 -15.86
CA ILE A 27 -2.29 18.95 -16.00
C ILE A 27 -1.02 19.79 -15.85
N LEU A 28 -0.14 19.42 -14.92
CA LEU A 28 1.08 20.13 -14.60
C LEU A 28 2.31 19.27 -14.91
N PRO A 29 3.39 19.86 -15.42
CA PRO A 29 4.65 19.14 -15.59
C PRO A 29 5.17 18.66 -14.22
N VAL A 30 5.89 17.52 -14.21
CA VAL A 30 6.54 17.03 -13.02
C VAL A 30 7.59 18.03 -12.55
N GLY A 31 7.39 18.61 -11.38
CA GLY A 31 8.25 19.65 -10.82
C GLY A 31 7.94 19.90 -9.34
N ARG A 32 8.68 20.81 -8.71
CA ARG A 32 8.53 21.09 -7.28
C ARG A 32 7.10 21.45 -6.88
N LEU A 33 6.39 22.20 -7.71
CA LEU A 33 5.02 22.64 -7.42
C LEU A 33 4.05 21.45 -7.47
N SER A 34 4.01 20.71 -8.57
CA SER A 34 3.10 19.56 -8.74
C SER A 34 3.35 18.47 -7.69
N LEU A 35 4.62 18.13 -7.44
CA LEU A 35 5.01 17.20 -6.37
C LEU A 35 4.60 17.70 -4.98
N GLY A 36 4.73 19.01 -4.72
CA GLY A 36 4.31 19.63 -3.46
C GLY A 36 2.79 19.58 -3.25
N ILE A 37 2.01 19.87 -4.29
CA ILE A 37 0.53 19.82 -4.25
C ILE A 37 0.07 18.39 -3.95
N VAL A 38 0.61 17.41 -4.67
CA VAL A 38 0.29 15.99 -4.46
C VAL A 38 0.65 15.54 -3.04
N THR A 39 1.79 15.99 -2.52
CA THR A 39 2.20 15.68 -1.14
C THR A 39 1.22 16.26 -0.13
N LEU A 40 0.82 17.50 -0.28
CA LEU A 40 -0.15 18.14 0.62
C LEU A 40 -1.48 17.37 0.62
N ILE A 41 -2.03 17.06 -0.56
CA ILE A 41 -3.28 16.30 -0.69
C ILE A 41 -3.16 14.91 -0.04
N SER A 42 -2.09 14.19 -0.32
CA SER A 42 -1.87 12.85 0.23
C SER A 42 -1.73 12.85 1.75
N MET A 43 -1.05 13.85 2.31
CA MET A 43 -0.91 14.00 3.76
C MET A 43 -2.23 14.37 4.44
N VAL A 44 -3.04 15.25 3.83
CA VAL A 44 -4.38 15.57 4.33
C VAL A 44 -5.27 14.31 4.30
N ALA A 45 -5.25 13.55 3.20
CA ALA A 45 -5.97 12.30 3.08
C ALA A 45 -5.55 11.29 4.17
N LEU A 46 -4.25 11.15 4.43
CA LEU A 46 -3.72 10.29 5.49
C LEU A 46 -4.22 10.74 6.88
N ILE A 47 -4.20 12.03 7.16
CA ILE A 47 -4.71 12.57 8.43
C ILE A 47 -6.20 12.24 8.60
N ILE A 48 -7.02 12.43 7.55
CA ILE A 48 -8.44 12.08 7.56
C ILE A 48 -8.62 10.58 7.84
N ALA A 49 -7.84 9.72 7.18
CA ALA A 49 -7.90 8.28 7.37
C ALA A 49 -7.53 7.89 8.82
N ILE A 50 -6.45 8.44 9.38
CA ILE A 50 -6.02 8.18 10.76
C ILE A 50 -7.09 8.67 11.78
N LEU A 51 -7.68 9.84 11.57
CA LEU A 51 -8.75 10.34 12.43
C LEU A 51 -10.01 9.47 12.33
N SER A 52 -10.35 8.98 11.15
CA SER A 52 -11.46 8.05 10.94
C SER A 52 -11.20 6.73 11.66
N GLU A 53 -9.96 6.22 11.58
CA GLU A 53 -9.52 5.01 12.26
C GLU A 53 -9.68 5.11 13.79
N ARG A 54 -9.26 6.21 14.37
CA ARG A 54 -9.41 6.45 15.84
C ARG A 54 -10.87 6.51 16.31
N ASN A 55 -11.79 6.86 15.43
CA ASN A 55 -13.22 6.98 15.71
C ASN A 55 -14.00 5.68 15.45
N LEU A 56 -13.35 4.63 14.96
CA LEU A 56 -13.97 3.32 14.75
C LEU A 56 -14.01 2.55 16.08
N VAL A 57 -15.20 2.12 16.47
CA VAL A 57 -15.42 1.34 17.70
C VAL A 57 -15.59 -0.15 17.43
N ILE A 58 -15.91 -0.51 16.19
CA ILE A 58 -16.30 -1.87 15.81
C ILE A 58 -15.14 -2.53 15.03
N ALA A 59 -14.62 -3.63 15.57
CA ALA A 59 -13.62 -4.45 14.88
C ALA A 59 -14.24 -5.15 13.66
N ASN A 60 -13.49 -5.25 12.56
CA ASN A 60 -13.87 -6.06 11.40
C ASN A 60 -13.67 -7.56 11.66
N ALA A 61 -14.03 -8.41 10.68
CA ALA A 61 -13.95 -9.87 10.84
C ALA A 61 -12.52 -10.41 11.06
N ILE A 62 -11.49 -9.66 10.68
CA ILE A 62 -10.08 -10.03 10.88
C ILE A 62 -9.59 -9.67 12.28
N GLU A 63 -10.01 -8.53 12.81
CA GLU A 63 -9.60 -8.01 14.12
C GLU A 63 -10.42 -8.59 15.28
N ALA A 64 -11.68 -8.95 15.02
CA ALA A 64 -12.62 -9.44 16.02
C ALA A 64 -12.12 -10.68 16.81
N PRO A 65 -11.40 -11.66 16.24
CA PRO A 65 -10.87 -12.81 16.99
C PRO A 65 -9.76 -12.44 17.97
N GLY A 66 -9.18 -11.26 17.87
CA GLY A 66 -8.10 -10.76 18.72
C GLY A 66 -6.88 -10.29 17.94
N VAL A 67 -6.06 -9.52 18.63
CA VAL A 67 -4.89 -8.86 18.06
C VAL A 67 -3.65 -9.31 18.81
N LEU A 68 -2.57 -9.69 18.11
CA LEU A 68 -1.31 -10.09 18.72
C LEU A 68 -0.66 -8.95 19.53
N ALA A 69 0.22 -9.30 20.46
CA ALA A 69 0.97 -8.34 21.26
C ALA A 69 1.82 -7.39 20.37
N PRO A 70 2.07 -6.13 20.78
CA PRO A 70 2.80 -5.15 19.96
C PRO A 70 4.14 -5.65 19.42
N GLN A 71 4.94 -6.35 20.26
CA GLN A 71 6.23 -6.90 19.85
C GLN A 71 6.09 -7.95 18.73
N GLN A 72 5.04 -8.79 18.82
CA GLN A 72 4.76 -9.80 17.79
C GLN A 72 4.31 -9.16 16.47
N ARG A 73 3.52 -8.07 16.53
CA ARG A 73 3.11 -7.32 15.33
C ARG A 73 4.31 -6.74 14.61
N VAL A 74 5.25 -6.12 15.35
CA VAL A 74 6.49 -5.58 14.78
C VAL A 74 7.35 -6.70 14.20
N PHE A 75 7.52 -7.81 14.95
CA PHE A 75 8.28 -8.97 14.47
C PHE A 75 7.70 -9.50 13.15
N TRP A 76 6.39 -9.75 13.08
CA TRP A 76 5.74 -10.23 11.86
C TRP A 76 5.76 -9.19 10.73
N GLY A 77 5.66 -7.89 11.04
CA GLY A 77 5.82 -6.83 10.07
C GLY A 77 7.22 -6.80 9.44
N VAL A 78 8.26 -6.98 10.25
CA VAL A 78 9.66 -7.10 9.75
C VAL A 78 9.85 -8.37 8.92
N MET A 79 9.30 -9.51 9.35
CA MET A 79 9.31 -10.74 8.54
C MET A 79 8.51 -10.58 7.25
N GLY A 80 7.39 -9.84 7.31
CA GLY A 80 6.58 -9.49 6.16
C GLY A 80 7.34 -8.69 5.09
N ILE A 81 8.33 -7.86 5.47
CA ILE A 81 9.23 -7.20 4.50
C ILE A 81 9.88 -8.23 3.58
N ALA A 82 10.46 -9.28 4.14
CA ALA A 82 11.06 -10.35 3.34
C ALA A 82 10.04 -11.08 2.47
N GLY A 83 8.83 -11.31 3.00
CA GLY A 83 7.72 -11.90 2.25
C GLY A 83 7.29 -11.05 1.05
N VAL A 84 7.12 -9.73 1.25
CA VAL A 84 6.78 -8.77 0.19
C VAL A 84 7.87 -8.71 -0.88
N LEU A 85 9.16 -8.63 -0.48
CA LEU A 85 10.29 -8.62 -1.42
C LEU A 85 10.36 -9.92 -2.21
N ALA A 86 10.16 -11.07 -1.58
CA ALA A 86 10.11 -12.37 -2.24
C ALA A 86 8.94 -12.46 -3.24
N ALA A 87 7.74 -12.02 -2.84
CA ALA A 87 6.57 -11.97 -3.71
C ALA A 87 6.78 -11.07 -4.92
N GLN A 88 7.40 -9.90 -4.72
CA GLN A 88 7.75 -8.96 -5.79
C GLN A 88 8.74 -9.60 -6.78
N LEU A 89 9.81 -10.24 -6.28
CA LEU A 89 10.82 -10.90 -7.12
C LEU A 89 10.21 -12.07 -7.93
N VAL A 90 9.47 -12.95 -7.25
CA VAL A 90 8.81 -14.10 -7.91
C VAL A 90 7.78 -13.61 -8.93
N GLY A 91 6.96 -12.62 -8.57
CA GLY A 91 5.96 -12.06 -9.47
C GLY A 91 6.58 -11.41 -10.70
N SER A 92 7.58 -10.55 -10.53
CA SER A 92 8.30 -9.90 -11.63
C SER A 92 9.00 -10.93 -12.55
N TRP A 93 9.57 -11.98 -11.96
CA TRP A 93 10.17 -13.08 -12.72
C TRP A 93 9.12 -13.81 -13.57
N LEU A 94 7.96 -14.14 -12.98
CA LEU A 94 6.86 -14.77 -13.71
C LEU A 94 6.32 -13.85 -14.82
N GLU A 95 6.15 -12.56 -14.55
CA GLU A 95 5.69 -11.58 -15.55
C GLU A 95 6.67 -11.47 -16.72
N THR A 96 7.97 -11.52 -16.46
CA THR A 96 8.99 -11.49 -17.50
C THR A 96 8.93 -12.74 -18.39
N ILE A 97 8.74 -13.93 -17.80
CA ILE A 97 8.68 -15.19 -18.55
C ILE A 97 7.36 -15.31 -19.32
N LEU A 98 6.23 -15.07 -18.65
CA LEU A 98 4.90 -15.33 -19.20
C LEU A 98 4.42 -14.24 -20.16
N PHE A 99 4.71 -12.97 -19.83
CA PHE A 99 4.16 -11.82 -20.53
C PHE A 99 5.23 -10.96 -21.21
N LYS A 100 6.52 -11.32 -21.07
CA LYS A 100 7.67 -10.56 -21.60
C LYS A 100 7.69 -9.11 -21.13
N MET A 101 7.18 -8.86 -19.93
CA MET A 101 7.16 -7.52 -19.34
C MET A 101 8.57 -7.08 -18.94
N PRO A 102 8.93 -5.79 -19.17
CA PRO A 102 10.22 -5.27 -18.72
C PRO A 102 10.28 -5.21 -17.19
N GLN A 103 11.48 -5.26 -16.63
CA GLN A 103 11.65 -5.12 -15.18
C GLN A 103 11.29 -3.71 -14.68
N THR A 104 10.81 -3.60 -13.46
CA THR A 104 10.27 -2.39 -12.80
C THR A 104 11.31 -1.31 -12.49
N SER A 105 12.57 -1.45 -12.90
CA SER A 105 13.65 -0.50 -12.56
C SER A 105 13.37 0.95 -12.97
N SER A 106 12.72 1.16 -14.11
CA SER A 106 12.39 2.51 -14.60
C SER A 106 11.47 3.30 -13.67
N GLN A 107 10.52 2.63 -13.02
CA GLN A 107 9.60 3.27 -12.07
C GLN A 107 10.33 3.71 -10.79
N ILE A 108 11.24 2.88 -10.28
CA ILE A 108 12.03 3.20 -9.09
C ILE A 108 12.94 4.39 -9.38
N HIS A 109 13.59 4.42 -10.53
CA HIS A 109 14.39 5.58 -10.95
C HIS A 109 13.56 6.86 -11.06
N GLN A 110 12.33 6.77 -11.59
CA GLN A 110 11.41 7.90 -11.65
C GLN A 110 11.01 8.39 -10.25
N GLN A 111 10.71 7.47 -9.32
CA GLN A 111 10.40 7.81 -7.93
C GLN A 111 11.58 8.52 -7.25
N LEU A 112 12.79 7.99 -7.37
CA LEU A 112 14.00 8.59 -6.82
C LEU A 112 14.29 9.97 -7.42
N SER A 113 14.15 10.13 -8.74
CA SER A 113 14.27 11.43 -9.43
C SER A 113 13.24 12.44 -8.93
N SER A 114 12.00 12.00 -8.69
CA SER A 114 10.96 12.87 -8.12
C SER A 114 11.30 13.32 -6.70
N MET A 115 11.87 12.44 -5.88
CA MET A 115 12.35 12.81 -4.53
C MET A 115 13.53 13.77 -4.56
N THR A 116 14.44 13.66 -5.53
CA THR A 116 15.52 14.66 -5.70
C THR A 116 14.98 16.02 -6.13
N THR A 117 13.92 16.04 -6.95
CA THR A 117 13.27 17.28 -7.39
C THR A 117 12.50 17.96 -6.23
N ASN A 118 11.79 17.18 -5.42
CA ASN A 118 11.11 17.65 -4.22
C ASN A 118 11.21 16.59 -3.12
N PRO A 119 12.10 16.75 -2.12
CA PRO A 119 12.28 15.75 -1.04
C PRO A 119 11.01 15.44 -0.24
N TRP A 120 10.09 16.39 -0.12
CA TRP A 120 8.83 16.17 0.58
C TRP A 120 7.92 15.13 -0.10
N TYR A 121 8.14 14.86 -1.40
CA TYR A 121 7.41 13.83 -2.13
C TYR A 121 7.62 12.42 -1.55
N PHE A 122 8.72 12.20 -0.82
CA PHE A 122 8.91 11.00 -0.02
C PHE A 122 7.73 10.73 0.93
N LEU A 123 7.14 11.77 1.53
CA LEU A 123 5.98 11.61 2.42
C LEU A 123 4.76 11.05 1.67
N THR A 124 4.62 11.35 0.38
CA THR A 124 3.55 10.79 -0.46
C THR A 124 3.77 9.31 -0.71
N ILE A 125 4.84 8.97 -1.43
CA ILE A 125 5.05 7.63 -1.97
C ILE A 125 5.68 6.68 -0.95
N GLY A 126 6.37 7.20 0.06
CA GLY A 126 7.04 6.41 1.09
C GLY A 126 6.21 6.19 2.35
N LEU A 127 5.15 6.97 2.57
CA LEU A 127 4.33 6.88 3.77
C LEU A 127 2.84 6.97 3.47
N ALA A 128 2.37 8.09 2.90
CA ALA A 128 0.93 8.37 2.83
C ALA A 128 0.19 7.35 1.96
N LEU A 129 0.64 7.13 0.73
CA LEU A 129 -0.01 6.18 -0.17
C LEU A 129 0.07 4.75 0.34
N PRO A 130 1.23 4.18 0.73
CA PRO A 130 1.28 2.82 1.26
C PRO A 130 0.39 2.61 2.50
N ILE A 131 0.33 3.58 3.42
CA ILE A 131 -0.54 3.46 4.59
C ILE A 131 -2.01 3.53 4.20
N LEU A 132 -2.40 4.45 3.31
CA LEU A 132 -3.77 4.56 2.80
C LEU A 132 -4.20 3.29 2.04
N GLU A 133 -3.29 2.69 1.28
CA GLU A 133 -3.53 1.42 0.59
C GLU A 133 -3.82 0.28 1.57
N GLU A 134 -3.02 0.15 2.64
CA GLU A 134 -3.28 -0.88 3.64
C GLU A 134 -4.61 -0.65 4.37
N LEU A 135 -4.93 0.59 4.72
CA LEU A 135 -6.22 0.91 5.33
C LEU A 135 -7.39 0.59 4.38
N ALA A 136 -7.30 0.97 3.11
CA ALA A 136 -8.36 0.75 2.13
C ALA A 136 -8.50 -0.74 1.74
N PHE A 137 -7.39 -1.39 1.36
CA PHE A 137 -7.46 -2.75 0.79
C PHE A 137 -7.44 -3.84 1.86
N ARG A 138 -6.70 -3.69 2.97
CA ARG A 138 -6.61 -4.73 4.01
C ARG A 138 -7.64 -4.53 5.09
N LYS A 139 -7.71 -3.34 5.66
CA LYS A 139 -8.65 -3.13 6.76
C LYS A 139 -10.09 -3.07 6.29
N ASP A 140 -10.40 -2.19 5.34
CA ASP A 140 -11.78 -1.99 4.92
C ASP A 140 -12.24 -3.04 3.91
N LEU A 141 -11.53 -3.21 2.81
CA LEU A 141 -12.01 -4.10 1.75
C LEU A 141 -11.90 -5.58 2.17
N PHE A 142 -10.71 -6.07 2.45
CA PHE A 142 -10.52 -7.46 2.86
C PHE A 142 -11.26 -7.76 4.16
N GLY A 143 -11.11 -6.91 5.18
CA GLY A 143 -11.74 -7.11 6.49
C GLY A 143 -13.28 -7.22 6.44
N ASN A 144 -13.94 -6.54 5.49
CA ASN A 144 -15.39 -6.63 5.31
C ASN A 144 -15.80 -7.73 4.32
N LEU A 145 -15.01 -8.01 3.28
CA LEU A 145 -15.31 -9.05 2.29
C LEU A 145 -15.27 -10.46 2.90
N VAL A 146 -14.48 -10.68 3.93
CA VAL A 146 -14.41 -11.99 4.63
C VAL A 146 -15.78 -12.52 5.04
N ASN A 147 -16.69 -11.64 5.44
CA ASN A 147 -18.05 -12.04 5.86
C ASN A 147 -18.91 -12.57 4.70
N VAL A 148 -18.57 -12.24 3.45
CA VAL A 148 -19.35 -12.58 2.26
C VAL A 148 -18.67 -13.68 1.45
N THR A 149 -17.34 -13.58 1.28
CA THR A 149 -16.56 -14.43 0.36
C THR A 149 -15.62 -15.41 1.06
N GLY A 150 -15.59 -15.38 2.40
CA GLY A 150 -14.60 -16.08 3.19
C GLY A 150 -13.20 -15.46 3.09
N ILE A 151 -12.25 -16.02 3.86
CA ILE A 151 -10.89 -15.48 3.98
C ILE A 151 -10.17 -15.48 2.62
N PHE A 152 -10.20 -16.59 1.89
CA PHE A 152 -9.49 -16.71 0.62
C PHE A 152 -10.10 -15.82 -0.47
N GLY A 153 -11.42 -15.78 -0.60
CA GLY A 153 -12.11 -14.91 -1.55
C GLY A 153 -11.86 -13.43 -1.27
N GLY A 154 -11.98 -13.03 -0.01
CA GLY A 154 -11.73 -11.65 0.40
C GLY A 154 -10.27 -11.22 0.16
N ALA A 155 -9.30 -12.07 0.53
CA ALA A 155 -7.88 -11.79 0.28
C ALA A 155 -7.58 -11.67 -1.22
N LEU A 156 -8.09 -12.58 -2.04
CA LEU A 156 -7.85 -12.56 -3.49
C LEU A 156 -8.47 -11.32 -4.15
N ILE A 157 -9.73 -11.02 -3.86
CA ILE A 157 -10.42 -9.86 -4.43
C ILE A 157 -9.72 -8.56 -4.03
N ALA A 158 -9.41 -8.39 -2.74
CA ALA A 158 -8.71 -7.20 -2.26
C ALA A 158 -7.31 -7.05 -2.88
N SER A 159 -6.57 -8.15 -3.09
CA SER A 159 -5.25 -8.14 -3.70
C SER A 159 -5.30 -7.84 -5.20
N LEU A 160 -6.29 -8.34 -5.92
CA LEU A 160 -6.51 -8.01 -7.34
C LEU A 160 -6.87 -6.53 -7.53
N LEU A 161 -7.77 -6.00 -6.69
CA LEU A 161 -8.13 -4.58 -6.73
C LEU A 161 -6.94 -3.68 -6.37
N PHE A 162 -6.14 -4.06 -5.39
CA PHE A 162 -4.87 -3.40 -5.09
C PHE A 162 -3.94 -3.42 -6.32
N ALA A 163 -3.78 -4.56 -6.98
CA ALA A 163 -2.90 -4.71 -8.13
C ALA A 163 -3.30 -3.79 -9.30
N VAL A 164 -4.61 -3.59 -9.54
CA VAL A 164 -5.11 -2.70 -10.59
C VAL A 164 -4.71 -1.23 -10.33
N THR A 165 -4.53 -0.84 -9.08
CA THR A 165 -4.11 0.54 -8.74
C THR A 165 -2.61 0.75 -8.83
N GLN A 166 -1.82 -0.32 -8.97
CA GLN A 166 -0.36 -0.19 -9.04
C GLN A 166 0.10 0.28 -10.43
N PRO A 167 1.04 1.24 -10.49
CA PRO A 167 1.56 1.74 -11.75
C PRO A 167 2.34 0.66 -12.51
N GLY A 168 2.43 0.80 -13.83
CA GLY A 168 3.29 -0.02 -14.68
C GLY A 168 2.71 -1.36 -15.14
N GLY A 169 1.50 -1.71 -14.73
CA GLY A 169 0.82 -2.92 -15.22
C GLY A 169 1.37 -4.25 -14.66
N HIS A 170 2.23 -4.20 -13.64
CA HIS A 170 2.78 -5.38 -12.95
C HIS A 170 1.76 -5.99 -11.97
N TRP A 171 0.59 -6.36 -12.51
CA TRP A 171 -0.55 -6.78 -11.68
C TRP A 171 -0.38 -8.15 -11.06
N LEU A 172 0.42 -9.07 -11.64
CA LEU A 172 0.66 -10.38 -11.06
C LEU A 172 1.56 -10.25 -9.82
N SER A 173 2.69 -9.54 -9.93
CA SER A 173 3.57 -9.28 -8.79
C SER A 173 2.85 -8.49 -7.70
N ALA A 174 2.07 -7.47 -8.06
CA ALA A 174 1.29 -6.70 -7.11
C ALA A 174 0.19 -7.54 -6.42
N THR A 175 -0.44 -8.49 -7.13
CA THR A 175 -1.39 -9.43 -6.51
C THR A 175 -0.71 -10.33 -5.50
N LEU A 176 0.48 -10.88 -5.82
CA LEU A 176 1.23 -11.73 -4.89
C LEU A 176 1.66 -10.94 -3.65
N VAL A 177 2.16 -9.71 -3.81
CA VAL A 177 2.43 -8.79 -2.70
C VAL A 177 1.17 -8.57 -1.88
N GLY A 178 0.04 -8.31 -2.54
CA GLY A 178 -1.26 -8.13 -1.90
C GLY A 178 -1.68 -9.30 -1.03
N LEU A 179 -1.46 -10.53 -1.50
CA LEU A 179 -1.76 -11.76 -0.74
C LEU A 179 -0.86 -11.93 0.48
N VAL A 180 0.43 -11.59 0.39
CA VAL A 180 1.34 -11.60 1.55
C VAL A 180 0.87 -10.61 2.60
N LEU A 181 0.54 -9.37 2.22
CA LEU A 181 0.05 -8.35 3.14
C LEU A 181 -1.31 -8.72 3.76
N ALA A 182 -2.19 -9.39 3.01
CA ALA A 182 -3.43 -9.92 3.53
C ALA A 182 -3.20 -11.05 4.55
N TYR A 183 -2.21 -11.92 4.30
CA TYR A 183 -1.79 -12.93 5.26
C TYR A 183 -1.26 -12.31 6.56
N ASP A 184 -0.36 -11.31 6.47
CA ASP A 184 0.20 -10.61 7.63
C ASP A 184 -0.90 -9.97 8.48
N TYR A 185 -1.86 -9.31 7.83
CA TYR A 185 -3.02 -8.73 8.52
C TYR A 185 -3.87 -9.80 9.18
N ARG A 186 -4.20 -10.88 8.47
CA ARG A 186 -5.01 -11.99 8.99
C ARG A 186 -4.34 -12.70 10.16
N HIS A 187 -3.01 -12.89 10.06
CA HIS A 187 -2.24 -13.61 11.07
C HIS A 187 -2.14 -12.84 12.39
N THR A 188 -1.98 -11.53 12.31
CA THR A 188 -1.75 -10.69 13.50
C THR A 188 -3.00 -9.99 14.03
N GLY A 189 -4.05 -9.90 13.23
CA GLY A 189 -5.25 -9.13 13.54
C GLY A 189 -4.99 -7.62 13.64
N ALA A 190 -3.84 -7.12 13.14
CA ALA A 190 -3.41 -5.74 13.31
C ALA A 190 -2.97 -5.12 11.99
N ILE A 191 -3.60 -4.02 11.61
CA ILE A 191 -3.26 -3.28 10.39
C ILE A 191 -1.82 -2.71 10.41
N SER A 192 -1.24 -2.49 11.58
CA SER A 192 0.15 -2.06 11.72
C SER A 192 1.15 -3.04 11.11
N THR A 193 0.85 -4.34 11.10
CA THR A 193 1.74 -5.38 10.58
C THR A 193 1.96 -5.25 9.07
N PRO A 194 0.92 -5.28 8.22
CA PRO A 194 1.12 -5.09 6.78
C PRO A 194 1.60 -3.69 6.43
N ILE A 195 1.28 -2.64 7.22
CA ILE A 195 1.86 -1.31 7.04
C ILE A 195 3.38 -1.35 7.20
N ILE A 196 3.91 -1.99 8.25
CA ILE A 196 5.36 -2.14 8.47
C ILE A 196 5.98 -2.93 7.31
N ALA A 197 5.36 -4.03 6.89
CA ALA A 197 5.85 -4.87 5.80
C ALA A 197 5.91 -4.09 4.48
N HIS A 198 4.84 -3.40 4.11
CA HIS A 198 4.73 -2.67 2.84
C HIS A 198 5.69 -1.47 2.78
N VAL A 199 5.61 -0.57 3.77
CA VAL A 199 6.49 0.60 3.86
C VAL A 199 7.95 0.18 3.95
N GLY A 200 8.27 -0.83 4.79
CA GLY A 200 9.62 -1.33 4.96
C GLY A 200 10.19 -1.94 3.68
N ALA A 201 9.40 -2.73 2.95
CA ALA A 201 9.84 -3.31 1.68
C ALA A 201 10.13 -2.22 0.62
N LEU A 202 9.27 -1.22 0.52
CA LEU A 202 9.47 -0.09 -0.39
C LEU A 202 10.75 0.68 -0.08
N TRP A 203 11.01 0.97 1.20
CA TRP A 203 12.23 1.66 1.61
C TRP A 203 13.49 0.81 1.37
N MET A 204 13.43 -0.51 1.60
CA MET A 204 14.55 -1.41 1.30
C MET A 204 14.89 -1.41 -0.19
N VAL A 205 13.90 -1.40 -1.07
CA VAL A 205 14.13 -1.30 -2.52
C VAL A 205 14.81 0.02 -2.87
N TRP A 206 14.33 1.16 -2.36
CA TRP A 206 14.98 2.46 -2.62
C TRP A 206 16.40 2.52 -2.09
N LEU A 207 16.65 2.03 -0.88
CA LEU A 207 18.01 1.97 -0.30
C LEU A 207 18.94 1.13 -1.17
N TYR A 208 18.45 -0.01 -1.69
CA TYR A 208 19.24 -0.82 -2.60
C TYR A 208 19.63 -0.05 -3.87
N TYR A 209 18.67 0.62 -4.52
CA TYR A 209 18.95 1.39 -5.74
C TYR A 209 19.85 2.61 -5.49
N ILE A 210 19.69 3.32 -4.37
CA ILE A 210 20.57 4.42 -4.00
C ILE A 210 22.01 3.93 -3.77
N ALA A 211 22.18 2.80 -3.08
CA ALA A 211 23.49 2.24 -2.79
C ALA A 211 24.22 1.73 -4.05
N HIS A 212 23.51 1.35 -5.10
CA HIS A 212 24.10 0.84 -6.36
C HIS A 212 24.11 1.89 -7.49
N ALA A 213 23.56 3.09 -7.26
CA ALA A 213 23.66 4.23 -8.19
C ALA A 213 24.91 5.10 -7.93
N LEU A 214 25.64 4.85 -6.83
CA LEU A 214 26.92 5.45 -6.48
C LEU A 214 28.07 4.56 -6.94
#